data_1638cc8af7305df03e28d47ac913681c
#
_entry.id   1638cc8af7305df03e28d47ac913681c
#
_cell.length_a   1.000
_cell.length_b   1.000
_cell.length_c   1.000
_cell.angle_alpha   90.00
_cell.angle_beta   90.00
_cell.angle_gamma   90.00
#
_symmetry.space_group_name_H-M   'P 1'
#
loop_
_entity.id
_entity.type
_entity.pdbx_description
1 polymer ?
#
loop_
_entity_poly.entity_id
_entity_poly.type
_entity_poly.pdbx_seq_one_letter_code
_entity_poly.pdbx_strand_id
1 'polypeptide(L)'
;MNLYIGRSTARGTVTAPPSKSMAHRHIICAALAEGKSTIRNVDLSQDIAATLDCIRALGAKAEVNGDTVEIVGAGDIHACGTVGYDAPSGTDTGAGTGPGRSESEADPAGSGFGPVDFPCRESGSTMRFFMALAMLTGRPSRFFGSETLRSRPFGIYEDICAQCGIEFIKSSDHIFVEGRLKPQTYEMPGNVSSQFVTGLMFALPRLDGDSAIKLIPPVESRSYILLTISALAKAGVKVIEKSETEYLIPGGQKYRPVDIAVEGDYSNAAFLDAFNYIGGDVRVAGLDRDSLQGDRVYREYFEALKDDAAQLDISDCPDLGPVLFSVAAANRGGTFTGTRRLKIKESDRGRVMCEELARFGIETEQGEDRIVIKSGGLKKPGTAVCGHNDHRIVMSMALLLSLTGGELEGAEAVSKSYPGFFEDIASLGVDVVRR
;
A
#
# COMPACT_ATOMS: atom_id res chain seq x y z
N MET A 1 -18.40 -1.99 -10.45
CA MET A 1 -18.80 -3.43 -10.55
C MET A 1 -19.72 -3.76 -9.38
N ASN A 2 -20.90 -4.28 -9.69
CA ASN A 2 -21.85 -4.70 -8.68
C ASN A 2 -21.88 -6.23 -8.61
N LEU A 3 -21.89 -6.76 -7.40
CA LEU A 3 -21.95 -8.19 -7.12
C LEU A 3 -23.13 -8.50 -6.21
N TYR A 4 -23.67 -9.70 -6.36
CA TYR A 4 -24.49 -10.31 -5.34
C TYR A 4 -23.69 -11.45 -4.69
N ILE A 5 -23.64 -11.47 -3.36
CA ILE A 5 -23.01 -12.54 -2.60
C ILE A 5 -24.10 -13.27 -1.86
N GLY A 6 -24.27 -14.55 -2.19
CA GLY A 6 -25.25 -15.44 -1.57
C GLY A 6 -24.77 -15.99 -0.23
N ARG A 7 -25.74 -16.40 0.62
CA ARG A 7 -25.40 -17.10 1.88
C ARG A 7 -24.70 -18.41 1.54
N SER A 8 -23.49 -18.54 2.06
CA SER A 8 -22.60 -19.66 1.73
C SER A 8 -21.57 -19.88 2.84
N THR A 9 -20.94 -21.05 2.83
CA THR A 9 -19.90 -21.40 3.79
C THR A 9 -18.64 -21.75 3.01
N ALA A 10 -17.57 -20.97 3.20
CA ALA A 10 -16.29 -21.20 2.53
C ALA A 10 -15.60 -22.45 3.08
N ARG A 11 -15.10 -23.32 2.20
CA ARG A 11 -14.34 -24.53 2.55
C ARG A 11 -13.29 -24.85 1.48
N GLY A 12 -12.16 -25.38 1.92
CA GLY A 12 -11.12 -25.83 1.00
C GLY A 12 -9.76 -25.20 1.28
N THR A 13 -8.89 -25.27 0.28
CA THR A 13 -7.52 -24.72 0.37
C THR A 13 -7.35 -23.62 -0.66
N VAL A 14 -6.78 -22.52 -0.26
CA VAL A 14 -6.43 -21.38 -1.12
C VAL A 14 -5.00 -20.94 -0.81
N THR A 15 -4.29 -20.46 -1.81
CA THR A 15 -2.95 -19.90 -1.61
C THR A 15 -3.06 -18.40 -1.34
N ALA A 16 -2.37 -17.90 -0.32
CA ALA A 16 -2.28 -16.47 -0.04
C ALA A 16 -1.70 -15.73 -1.27
N PRO A 17 -2.27 -14.60 -1.69
CA PRO A 17 -1.66 -13.80 -2.75
C PRO A 17 -0.28 -13.29 -2.32
N PRO A 18 0.61 -12.94 -3.26
CA PRO A 18 1.91 -12.39 -2.93
C PRO A 18 1.82 -11.05 -2.21
N SER A 19 2.75 -10.81 -1.28
CA SER A 19 2.77 -9.59 -0.47
C SER A 19 3.04 -8.34 -1.32
N LYS A 20 2.00 -7.51 -1.48
CA LYS A 20 2.11 -6.22 -2.15
C LYS A 20 3.21 -5.35 -1.51
N SER A 21 3.27 -5.34 -0.18
CA SER A 21 4.25 -4.56 0.58
C SER A 21 5.68 -4.99 0.30
N MET A 22 5.94 -6.29 0.14
CA MET A 22 7.27 -6.80 -0.22
C MET A 22 7.56 -6.60 -1.70
N ALA A 23 6.58 -6.80 -2.59
CA ALA A 23 6.74 -6.59 -4.02
C ALA A 23 7.20 -5.16 -4.34
N HIS A 24 6.55 -4.13 -3.78
CA HIS A 24 7.00 -2.73 -3.94
C HIS A 24 8.48 -2.56 -3.59
N ARG A 25 8.90 -3.10 -2.44
CA ARG A 25 10.26 -2.96 -1.92
C ARG A 25 11.29 -3.63 -2.82
N HIS A 26 11.02 -4.84 -3.24
CA HIS A 26 11.93 -5.59 -4.09
C HIS A 26 12.02 -4.97 -5.50
N ILE A 27 10.92 -4.52 -6.08
CA ILE A 27 10.87 -3.82 -7.36
C ILE A 27 11.71 -2.54 -7.31
N ILE A 28 11.58 -1.74 -6.25
CA ILE A 28 12.36 -0.50 -6.09
C ILE A 28 13.84 -0.82 -5.89
N CYS A 29 14.19 -1.78 -5.03
CA CYS A 29 15.59 -2.20 -4.86
C CYS A 29 16.21 -2.68 -6.18
N ALA A 30 15.48 -3.47 -6.97
CA ALA A 30 15.91 -3.94 -8.27
C ALA A 30 16.10 -2.79 -9.29
N ALA A 31 15.22 -1.79 -9.26
CA ALA A 31 15.32 -0.62 -10.13
C ALA A 31 16.54 0.26 -9.83
N LEU A 32 16.96 0.31 -8.55
CA LEU A 32 18.13 1.06 -8.10
C LEU A 32 19.45 0.28 -8.26
N ALA A 33 19.38 -1.01 -8.56
CA ALA A 33 20.55 -1.87 -8.74
C ALA A 33 21.19 -1.67 -10.12
N GLU A 34 22.47 -2.01 -10.22
CA GLU A 34 23.20 -2.05 -11.49
C GLU A 34 23.17 -3.49 -12.03
N GLY A 35 22.39 -3.73 -13.11
CA GLY A 35 22.23 -5.05 -13.72
C GLY A 35 20.80 -5.60 -13.67
N LYS A 36 20.67 -6.91 -13.97
CA LYS A 36 19.37 -7.59 -14.11
C LYS A 36 18.97 -8.28 -12.81
N SER A 37 17.76 -8.01 -12.37
CA SER A 37 17.08 -8.69 -11.25
C SER A 37 15.88 -9.49 -11.75
N THR A 38 15.53 -10.56 -11.03
CA THR A 38 14.32 -11.37 -11.28
C THR A 38 13.50 -11.44 -10.00
N ILE A 39 12.24 -11.01 -10.08
CA ILE A 39 11.30 -11.05 -8.96
C ILE A 39 10.13 -11.93 -9.37
N ARG A 40 9.97 -13.06 -8.70
CA ARG A 40 8.91 -14.05 -8.93
C ARG A 40 7.78 -13.90 -7.92
N ASN A 41 6.65 -14.51 -8.24
CA ASN A 41 5.44 -14.47 -7.43
C ASN A 41 5.00 -13.01 -7.17
N VAL A 42 4.78 -12.26 -8.24
CA VAL A 42 4.29 -10.87 -8.20
C VAL A 42 2.87 -10.83 -8.75
N ASP A 43 1.93 -10.35 -7.94
CA ASP A 43 0.58 -10.04 -8.43
C ASP A 43 0.53 -8.62 -9.00
N LEU A 44 0.06 -8.51 -10.25
CA LEU A 44 -0.02 -7.24 -10.97
C LEU A 44 -1.24 -6.40 -10.56
N SER A 45 -1.36 -6.14 -9.29
CA SER A 45 -2.35 -5.20 -8.78
C SER A 45 -2.10 -3.78 -9.33
N GLN A 46 -3.12 -2.91 -9.27
CA GLN A 46 -3.00 -1.52 -9.74
C GLN A 46 -1.86 -0.76 -9.04
N ASP A 47 -1.63 -1.04 -7.75
CA ASP A 47 -0.54 -0.44 -6.99
C ASP A 47 0.84 -0.89 -7.49
N ILE A 48 0.99 -2.19 -7.79
CA ILE A 48 2.24 -2.72 -8.35
C ILE A 48 2.48 -2.19 -9.76
N ALA A 49 1.44 -2.11 -10.60
CA ALA A 49 1.53 -1.50 -11.91
C ALA A 49 2.00 -0.04 -11.84
N ALA A 50 1.48 0.76 -10.88
CA ALA A 50 1.95 2.12 -10.65
C ALA A 50 3.44 2.17 -10.27
N THR A 51 3.91 1.22 -9.45
CA THR A 51 5.34 1.13 -9.10
C THR A 51 6.21 0.79 -10.32
N LEU A 52 5.76 -0.15 -11.16
CA LEU A 52 6.46 -0.49 -12.40
C LEU A 52 6.54 0.69 -13.37
N ASP A 53 5.47 1.48 -13.49
CA ASP A 53 5.49 2.70 -14.30
C ASP A 53 6.46 3.74 -13.73
N CYS A 54 6.49 3.90 -12.41
CA CYS A 54 7.40 4.85 -11.76
C CYS A 54 8.88 4.42 -11.82
N ILE A 55 9.23 3.13 -11.77
CA ILE A 55 10.63 2.71 -12.00
C ILE A 55 11.06 2.93 -13.44
N ARG A 56 10.15 2.79 -14.42
CA ARG A 56 10.43 3.13 -15.81
C ARG A 56 10.70 4.62 -15.98
N ALA A 57 9.94 5.47 -15.30
CA ALA A 57 10.16 6.92 -15.25
C ALA A 57 11.54 7.27 -14.66
N LEU A 58 12.08 6.48 -13.73
CA LEU A 58 13.46 6.61 -13.22
C LEU A 58 14.52 6.03 -14.17
N GLY A 59 14.10 5.41 -15.31
CA GLY A 59 15.01 4.87 -16.31
C GLY A 59 15.32 3.38 -16.20
N ALA A 60 14.74 2.66 -15.25
CA ALA A 60 14.82 1.22 -15.23
C ALA A 60 13.95 0.59 -16.33
N LYS A 61 14.34 -0.59 -16.83
CA LYS A 61 13.52 -1.38 -17.76
C LYS A 61 12.87 -2.52 -16.98
N ALA A 62 11.59 -2.74 -17.19
CA ALA A 62 10.84 -3.81 -16.56
C ALA A 62 10.01 -4.57 -17.58
N GLU A 63 10.17 -5.88 -17.60
CA GLU A 63 9.39 -6.83 -18.41
C GLU A 63 8.60 -7.74 -17.48
N VAL A 64 7.35 -7.99 -17.81
CA VAL A 64 6.43 -8.79 -17.01
C VAL A 64 6.08 -10.05 -17.78
N ASN A 65 6.35 -11.21 -17.21
CA ASN A 65 6.07 -12.52 -17.78
C ASN A 65 5.27 -13.38 -16.78
N GLY A 66 3.94 -13.34 -16.89
CA GLY A 66 3.06 -13.97 -15.92
C GLY A 66 3.20 -13.31 -14.54
N ASP A 67 3.60 -14.08 -13.53
CA ASP A 67 3.88 -13.64 -12.16
C ASP A 67 5.34 -13.24 -11.90
N THR A 68 6.15 -13.19 -12.95
CA THR A 68 7.59 -12.89 -12.87
C THR A 68 7.88 -11.55 -13.49
N VAL A 69 8.61 -10.69 -12.79
CA VAL A 69 9.07 -9.38 -13.25
C VAL A 69 10.59 -9.39 -13.37
N GLU A 70 11.09 -9.17 -14.58
CA GLU A 70 12.50 -8.97 -14.86
C GLU A 70 12.80 -7.48 -14.93
N ILE A 71 13.77 -7.00 -14.15
CA ILE A 71 14.12 -5.59 -14.05
C ILE A 71 15.60 -5.42 -14.37
N VAL A 72 15.90 -4.59 -15.37
CA VAL A 72 17.24 -4.06 -15.57
C VAL A 72 17.26 -2.67 -14.92
N GLY A 73 17.91 -2.57 -13.78
CA GLY A 73 17.93 -1.35 -12.99
C GLY A 73 18.73 -0.23 -13.66
N ALA A 74 18.39 1.00 -13.33
CA ALA A 74 19.04 2.18 -13.87
C ALA A 74 20.46 2.40 -13.30
N GLY A 75 20.79 1.75 -12.17
CA GLY A 75 22.07 1.91 -11.49
C GLY A 75 22.30 3.35 -11.03
N ASP A 76 22.76 4.20 -11.92
CA ASP A 76 22.90 5.65 -11.67
C ASP A 76 21.67 6.40 -12.16
N ILE A 77 20.71 6.63 -11.26
CA ILE A 77 19.49 7.40 -11.57
C ILE A 77 19.75 8.90 -11.81
N HIS A 78 20.96 9.39 -11.53
CA HIS A 78 21.38 10.77 -11.85
C HIS A 78 21.69 10.96 -13.32
N ALA A 79 22.06 9.89 -14.03
CA ALA A 79 22.48 9.92 -15.44
C ALA A 79 21.32 9.68 -16.42
N CYS A 80 20.10 9.40 -15.95
CA CYS A 80 19.01 8.99 -16.82
C CYS A 80 18.45 10.17 -17.63
N GLY A 81 18.72 10.16 -18.96
CA GLY A 81 18.06 11.02 -19.94
C GLY A 81 16.58 10.64 -20.10
N THR A 82 15.77 11.56 -20.62
CA THR A 82 14.35 11.36 -20.92
C THR A 82 14.13 10.13 -21.79
N VAL A 83 13.57 9.06 -21.21
CA VAL A 83 12.85 8.05 -21.99
C VAL A 83 11.43 8.59 -22.11
N GLY A 84 11.03 8.99 -23.33
CA GLY A 84 9.66 9.40 -23.60
C GLY A 84 8.71 8.25 -23.21
N TYR A 85 7.74 8.54 -22.38
CA TYR A 85 6.66 7.61 -22.03
C TYR A 85 5.70 7.57 -23.22
N ASP A 86 5.78 6.54 -24.06
CA ASP A 86 4.71 6.20 -24.99
C ASP A 86 3.60 5.50 -24.19
N ALA A 87 2.54 6.23 -23.90
CA ALA A 87 1.35 5.66 -23.29
C ALA A 87 0.82 4.53 -24.17
N PRO A 88 0.44 3.36 -23.62
CA PRO A 88 -0.19 2.30 -24.41
C PRO A 88 -1.46 2.87 -25.02
N SER A 89 -1.58 2.76 -26.35
CA SER A 89 -2.76 3.16 -27.14
C SER A 89 -3.96 2.33 -26.70
N GLY A 90 -4.74 2.88 -25.76
CA GLY A 90 -6.05 2.35 -25.38
C GLY A 90 -7.05 2.65 -26.48
N THR A 91 -7.78 1.65 -26.90
CA THR A 91 -8.85 1.56 -27.88
C THR A 91 -9.72 2.80 -27.98
N ASP A 92 -9.81 3.24 -29.22
CA ASP A 92 -10.62 4.24 -29.85
C ASP A 92 -12.10 4.30 -29.39
N THR A 93 -12.52 5.45 -28.86
CA THR A 93 -13.91 5.90 -28.94
C THR A 93 -13.96 7.44 -29.00
N GLY A 94 -14.20 7.97 -30.22
CA GLY A 94 -15.03 9.15 -30.47
C GLY A 94 -14.44 10.53 -30.22
N ALA A 95 -13.98 11.14 -31.28
CA ALA A 95 -14.00 12.57 -31.65
C ALA A 95 -14.27 13.65 -30.57
N GLY A 96 -13.23 14.44 -30.30
CA GLY A 96 -13.34 15.74 -29.65
C GLY A 96 -12.10 16.57 -29.94
N THR A 97 -12.17 17.48 -30.89
CA THR A 97 -11.14 18.46 -31.24
C THR A 97 -10.92 19.41 -30.05
N GLY A 98 -9.78 19.29 -29.38
CA GLY A 98 -9.30 20.23 -28.37
C GLY A 98 -8.13 21.06 -28.87
N PRO A 99 -7.95 22.31 -28.42
CA PRO A 99 -7.05 23.30 -29.00
C PRO A 99 -5.57 23.07 -28.64
N GLY A 100 -4.74 23.54 -29.57
CA GLY A 100 -3.33 23.52 -29.70
C GLY A 100 -2.45 23.55 -28.43
N ARG A 101 -1.39 22.75 -28.49
CA ARG A 101 -0.21 22.86 -27.62
C ARG A 101 0.34 24.28 -27.70
N SER A 102 0.34 24.99 -26.58
CA SER A 102 1.14 26.21 -26.42
C SER A 102 2.59 25.83 -26.16
N GLU A 103 3.47 26.47 -26.90
CA GLU A 103 4.92 26.32 -26.83
C GLU A 103 5.48 26.86 -25.50
N SER A 104 6.50 26.13 -25.00
CA SER A 104 7.60 26.56 -24.14
C SER A 104 7.30 27.41 -22.90
N GLU A 105 7.17 26.74 -21.75
CA GLU A 105 7.72 27.29 -20.52
C GLU A 105 9.19 26.88 -20.42
N ALA A 106 10.07 27.87 -20.50
CA ALA A 106 11.52 27.69 -20.45
C ALA A 106 11.95 27.26 -19.05
N ASP A 107 12.81 26.25 -18.98
CA ASP A 107 13.51 25.76 -17.78
C ASP A 107 14.39 26.89 -17.20
N PRO A 108 14.13 27.46 -16.01
CA PRO A 108 14.94 28.49 -15.40
C PRO A 108 16.27 28.00 -14.81
N ALA A 109 16.51 26.67 -14.73
CA ALA A 109 17.68 26.09 -14.06
C ALA A 109 18.70 25.41 -14.99
N GLY A 110 18.54 25.44 -16.32
CA GLY A 110 19.61 25.06 -17.27
C GLY A 110 20.02 23.58 -17.27
N SER A 111 19.19 22.64 -16.76
CA SER A 111 19.54 21.21 -16.74
C SER A 111 19.35 20.49 -18.08
N GLY A 112 18.68 21.10 -19.03
CA GLY A 112 18.44 20.55 -20.37
C GLY A 112 17.47 19.34 -20.41
N PHE A 113 16.94 18.92 -19.28
CA PHE A 113 16.00 17.78 -19.18
C PHE A 113 14.66 18.27 -18.63
N GLY A 114 13.57 17.94 -19.31
CA GLY A 114 12.22 18.22 -18.81
C GLY A 114 11.89 17.48 -17.50
N PRO A 115 10.77 17.84 -16.84
CA PRO A 115 10.34 17.19 -15.60
C PRO A 115 10.09 15.70 -15.80
N VAL A 116 10.35 14.91 -14.74
CA VAL A 116 10.02 13.48 -14.69
C VAL A 116 8.60 13.30 -14.19
N ASP A 117 7.78 12.58 -14.93
CA ASP A 117 6.39 12.31 -14.57
C ASP A 117 6.24 10.94 -13.89
N PHE A 118 5.71 10.94 -12.68
CA PHE A 118 5.45 9.73 -11.90
C PHE A 118 3.96 9.43 -11.82
N PRO A 119 3.44 8.44 -12.59
CA PRO A 119 2.02 8.07 -12.61
C PRO A 119 1.68 7.16 -11.43
N CYS A 120 1.45 7.73 -10.25
CA CYS A 120 1.22 6.98 -9.01
C CYS A 120 -0.20 6.38 -8.89
N ARG A 121 -1.13 6.72 -9.81
CA ARG A 121 -2.51 6.25 -9.81
C ARG A 121 -3.20 6.53 -8.46
N GLU A 122 -3.50 5.47 -7.66
CA GLU A 122 -4.04 5.58 -6.30
C GLU A 122 -3.09 5.03 -5.23
N SER A 123 -1.87 4.63 -5.62
CA SER A 123 -0.90 4.00 -4.72
C SER A 123 -0.18 5.01 -3.82
N GLY A 124 -0.58 5.06 -2.56
CA GLY A 124 0.09 5.89 -1.56
C GLY A 124 1.53 5.45 -1.26
N SER A 125 1.80 4.15 -1.34
CA SER A 125 3.17 3.61 -1.18
C SER A 125 4.05 4.09 -2.32
N THR A 126 3.61 3.93 -3.57
CA THR A 126 4.35 4.37 -4.75
C THR A 126 4.66 5.86 -4.67
N MET A 127 3.66 6.71 -4.43
CA MET A 127 3.85 8.15 -4.40
C MET A 127 4.88 8.57 -3.33
N ARG A 128 4.76 8.05 -2.09
CA ARG A 128 5.68 8.42 -1.02
C ARG A 128 7.10 7.86 -1.21
N PHE A 129 7.23 6.66 -1.75
CA PHE A 129 8.55 6.07 -1.98
C PHE A 129 9.29 6.81 -3.09
N PHE A 130 8.60 7.10 -4.19
CA PHE A 130 9.21 7.76 -5.34
C PHE A 130 9.47 9.27 -5.12
N MET A 131 8.74 9.94 -4.21
CA MET A 131 9.10 11.31 -3.82
C MET A 131 10.50 11.39 -3.22
N ALA A 132 10.86 10.47 -2.31
CA ALA A 132 12.20 10.43 -1.75
C ALA A 132 13.26 10.14 -2.82
N LEU A 133 12.96 9.25 -3.79
CA LEU A 133 13.86 8.94 -4.90
C LEU A 133 13.98 10.10 -5.89
N ALA A 134 12.93 10.86 -6.15
CA ALA A 134 12.98 12.08 -6.95
C ALA A 134 13.88 13.13 -6.29
N MET A 135 13.74 13.32 -4.98
CA MET A 135 14.60 14.21 -4.20
C MET A 135 16.07 13.73 -4.14
N LEU A 136 16.35 12.47 -4.43
CA LEU A 136 17.73 11.99 -4.65
C LEU A 136 18.29 12.48 -5.98
N THR A 137 17.49 12.51 -7.04
CA THR A 137 17.95 12.94 -8.38
C THR A 137 18.18 14.44 -8.48
N GLY A 138 17.41 15.21 -7.75
CA GLY A 138 17.40 16.69 -7.83
C GLY A 138 16.71 17.26 -9.06
N ARG A 139 16.06 16.40 -9.89
CA ARG A 139 15.37 16.82 -11.12
C ARG A 139 13.94 17.29 -10.82
N PRO A 140 13.43 18.27 -11.61
CA PRO A 140 12.00 18.59 -11.57
C PRO A 140 11.17 17.32 -11.74
N SER A 141 10.23 17.08 -10.87
CA SER A 141 9.46 15.84 -10.81
C SER A 141 7.99 16.12 -10.50
N ARG A 142 7.07 15.51 -11.25
CA ARG A 142 5.63 15.66 -11.07
C ARG A 142 5.01 14.33 -10.69
N PHE A 143 4.21 14.33 -9.64
CA PHE A 143 3.54 13.14 -9.11
C PHE A 143 2.06 13.22 -9.38
N PHE A 144 1.58 12.38 -10.30
CA PHE A 144 0.18 12.29 -10.66
C PHE A 144 -0.53 11.17 -9.87
N GLY A 145 -1.72 11.47 -9.39
CA GLY A 145 -2.55 10.52 -8.67
C GLY A 145 -3.98 11.02 -8.54
N SER A 146 -4.89 10.19 -8.04
CA SER A 146 -6.25 10.62 -7.76
C SER A 146 -6.28 11.80 -6.77
N GLU A 147 -7.34 12.59 -6.80
CA GLU A 147 -7.54 13.70 -5.84
C GLU A 147 -7.46 13.18 -4.39
N THR A 148 -8.08 12.04 -4.12
CA THR A 148 -8.02 11.38 -2.81
C THR A 148 -6.57 11.06 -2.39
N LEU A 149 -5.73 10.58 -3.32
CA LEU A 149 -4.32 10.30 -3.01
C LEU A 149 -3.54 11.60 -2.73
N ARG A 150 -3.74 12.64 -3.55
CA ARG A 150 -3.04 13.93 -3.41
C ARG A 150 -3.50 14.73 -2.18
N SER A 151 -4.71 14.50 -1.69
CA SER A 151 -5.22 15.12 -0.45
C SER A 151 -4.69 14.47 0.83
N ARG A 152 -4.07 13.28 0.75
CA ARG A 152 -3.45 12.63 1.92
C ARG A 152 -2.33 13.50 2.51
N PRO A 153 -1.99 13.34 3.81
CA PRO A 153 -0.93 14.14 4.44
C PRO A 153 0.44 13.88 3.80
N PHE A 154 1.14 14.96 3.46
CA PHE A 154 2.54 14.98 3.01
C PHE A 154 3.43 15.86 3.89
N GLY A 155 2.93 16.38 5.01
CA GLY A 155 3.62 17.31 5.89
C GLY A 155 5.05 16.92 6.24
N ILE A 156 5.33 15.61 6.45
CA ILE A 156 6.70 15.13 6.70
C ILE A 156 7.63 15.47 5.52
N TYR A 157 7.19 15.30 4.27
CA TYR A 157 8.02 15.67 3.12
C TYR A 157 8.06 17.19 2.90
N GLU A 158 7.00 17.92 3.22
CA GLU A 158 7.00 19.39 3.18
C GLU A 158 8.04 19.94 4.15
N ASP A 159 8.13 19.40 5.38
CA ASP A 159 9.13 19.80 6.37
C ASP A 159 10.56 19.44 5.93
N ILE A 160 10.77 18.24 5.37
CA ILE A 160 12.07 17.81 4.84
C ILE A 160 12.49 18.69 3.66
N CYS A 161 11.57 19.01 2.77
CA CYS A 161 11.83 19.89 1.64
C CYS A 161 12.26 21.28 2.11
N ALA A 162 11.55 21.85 3.09
CA ALA A 162 11.91 23.14 3.68
C ALA A 162 13.32 23.11 4.30
N GLN A 163 13.68 22.05 5.04
CA GLN A 163 15.00 21.88 5.65
C GLN A 163 16.12 21.74 4.61
N CYS A 164 15.86 21.08 3.49
CA CYS A 164 16.85 20.84 2.44
C CYS A 164 16.94 21.96 1.39
N GLY A 165 15.98 22.89 1.36
CA GLY A 165 15.81 23.88 0.30
C GLY A 165 15.30 23.27 -1.00
N ILE A 166 14.43 22.27 -0.89
CA ILE A 166 13.75 21.58 -1.99
C ILE A 166 12.41 22.27 -2.22
N GLU A 167 12.08 22.54 -3.46
CA GLU A 167 10.78 23.08 -3.83
C GLU A 167 9.71 21.97 -3.74
N PHE A 168 8.57 22.27 -3.10
CA PHE A 168 7.45 21.36 -2.97
C PHE A 168 6.14 22.13 -3.20
N ILE A 169 5.44 21.81 -4.29
CA ILE A 169 4.22 22.52 -4.69
C ILE A 169 3.08 21.52 -4.88
N LYS A 170 1.95 21.76 -4.23
CA LYS A 170 0.69 21.04 -4.48
C LYS A 170 -0.13 21.80 -5.51
N SER A 171 -0.22 21.27 -6.72
CA SER A 171 -1.09 21.78 -7.77
C SER A 171 -2.45 21.07 -7.77
N SER A 172 -3.39 21.55 -8.59
CA SER A 172 -4.71 20.95 -8.71
C SER A 172 -4.70 19.53 -9.26
N ASP A 173 -3.70 19.15 -10.07
CA ASP A 173 -3.61 17.88 -10.79
C ASP A 173 -2.39 17.03 -10.41
N HIS A 174 -1.33 17.62 -9.84
CA HIS A 174 -0.10 16.92 -9.43
C HIS A 174 0.56 17.55 -8.21
N ILE A 175 1.55 16.84 -7.64
CA ILE A 175 2.50 17.37 -6.67
C ILE A 175 3.84 17.54 -7.40
N PHE A 176 4.42 18.73 -7.32
CA PHE A 176 5.73 19.05 -7.91
C PHE A 176 6.80 19.03 -6.83
N VAL A 177 7.98 18.46 -7.16
CA VAL A 177 9.15 18.43 -6.28
C VAL A 177 10.40 18.70 -7.12
N GLU A 178 11.27 19.64 -6.68
CA GLU A 178 12.56 19.91 -7.31
C GLU A 178 13.62 20.27 -6.26
N GLY A 179 14.75 19.57 -6.30
CA GLY A 179 15.87 19.76 -5.40
C GLY A 179 16.37 18.46 -4.79
N ARG A 180 17.47 18.54 -4.01
CA ARG A 180 18.21 17.36 -3.53
C ARG A 180 18.19 17.22 -2.02
N LEU A 181 17.98 15.98 -1.56
CA LEU A 181 18.29 15.55 -0.20
C LEU A 181 19.77 15.75 0.12
N LYS A 182 20.08 16.03 1.38
CA LYS A 182 21.44 16.19 1.90
C LYS A 182 21.71 15.15 2.99
N PRO A 183 22.98 14.68 3.14
CA PRO A 183 23.33 13.84 4.28
C PRO A 183 23.11 14.62 5.59
N GLN A 184 22.19 14.11 6.44
CA GLN A 184 21.87 14.72 7.74
C GLN A 184 21.02 13.79 8.59
N THR A 185 20.67 14.22 9.79
CA THR A 185 19.65 13.58 10.62
C THR A 185 18.26 14.08 10.23
N TYR A 186 17.37 13.19 9.85
CA TYR A 186 15.97 13.43 9.53
C TYR A 186 15.12 13.05 10.75
N GLU A 187 14.59 14.03 11.45
CA GLU A 187 13.71 13.81 12.59
C GLU A 187 12.25 13.97 12.16
N MET A 188 11.40 13.00 12.55
CA MET A 188 9.98 13.01 12.18
C MET A 188 9.11 12.24 13.18
N PRO A 189 7.80 12.55 13.27
CA PRO A 189 6.87 11.77 14.08
C PRO A 189 6.79 10.31 13.63
N GLY A 190 6.87 9.37 14.58
CA GLY A 190 6.82 7.92 14.31
C GLY A 190 5.40 7.38 14.08
N ASN A 191 4.38 8.18 14.34
CA ASN A 191 2.97 7.76 14.31
C ASN A 191 2.16 8.29 13.12
N VAL A 192 2.80 8.88 12.10
CA VAL A 192 2.09 9.36 10.90
C VAL A 192 2.01 8.26 9.85
N SER A 193 3.14 7.84 9.30
CA SER A 193 3.20 6.75 8.32
C SER A 193 4.63 6.25 8.13
N SER A 194 4.83 4.94 8.27
CA SER A 194 6.10 4.27 7.96
C SER A 194 6.54 4.40 6.49
N GLN A 195 5.64 4.84 5.60
CA GLN A 195 5.96 5.02 4.18
C GLN A 195 6.95 6.16 3.95
N PHE A 196 6.95 7.22 4.78
CA PHE A 196 7.95 8.28 4.71
C PHE A 196 9.34 7.77 5.07
N VAL A 197 9.41 7.01 6.16
CA VAL A 197 10.64 6.34 6.61
C VAL A 197 11.17 5.41 5.52
N THR A 198 10.29 4.57 4.95
CA THR A 198 10.62 3.66 3.86
C THR A 198 11.16 4.38 2.63
N GLY A 199 10.53 5.48 2.21
CA GLY A 199 10.99 6.27 1.08
C GLY A 199 12.39 6.84 1.31
N LEU A 200 12.65 7.42 2.48
CA LEU A 200 13.99 7.89 2.85
C LEU A 200 15.01 6.75 2.91
N MET A 201 14.65 5.59 3.45
CA MET A 201 15.54 4.43 3.50
C MET A 201 15.94 3.93 2.11
N PHE A 202 15.14 4.14 1.07
CA PHE A 202 15.55 3.86 -0.32
C PHE A 202 16.48 4.93 -0.88
N ALA A 203 16.32 6.19 -0.52
CA ALA A 203 17.09 7.29 -1.10
C ALA A 203 18.42 7.53 -0.37
N LEU A 204 18.42 7.60 0.96
CA LEU A 204 19.58 8.01 1.76
C LEU A 204 20.86 7.19 1.56
N PRO A 205 20.79 5.85 1.33
CA PRO A 205 22.01 5.06 1.07
C PRO A 205 22.80 5.50 -0.16
N ARG A 206 22.17 6.25 -1.08
CA ARG A 206 22.78 6.74 -2.32
C ARG A 206 23.43 8.11 -2.20
N LEU A 207 23.25 8.80 -1.09
CA LEU A 207 23.91 10.08 -0.82
C LEU A 207 25.40 9.89 -0.55
N ASP A 208 26.21 10.92 -0.79
CA ASP A 208 27.66 10.86 -0.64
C ASP A 208 28.14 10.85 0.84
N GLY A 209 27.24 11.02 1.79
CA GLY A 209 27.54 11.02 3.22
C GLY A 209 26.48 10.27 4.03
N ASP A 210 26.84 9.96 5.26
CA ASP A 210 25.98 9.23 6.21
C ASP A 210 24.76 10.08 6.61
N SER A 211 23.63 9.41 6.79
CA SER A 211 22.41 10.01 7.28
C SER A 211 21.84 9.21 8.45
N ALA A 212 20.96 9.83 9.22
CA ALA A 212 20.19 9.16 10.25
C ALA A 212 18.70 9.51 10.14
N ILE A 213 17.86 8.57 10.53
CA ILE A 213 16.43 8.81 10.73
C ILE A 213 16.15 8.66 12.22
N LYS A 214 15.54 9.69 12.83
CA LYS A 214 15.07 9.69 14.21
C LYS A 214 13.56 9.83 14.25
N LEU A 215 12.90 8.88 14.92
CA LEU A 215 11.47 8.86 15.10
C LEU A 215 11.09 9.39 16.48
N ILE A 216 10.21 10.37 16.51
CA ILE A 216 9.62 10.89 17.75
C ILE A 216 8.50 9.90 18.15
N PRO A 217 8.55 9.31 19.36
CA PRO A 217 7.52 8.39 19.82
C PRO A 217 6.11 9.02 19.90
N PRO A 218 5.05 8.19 19.81
CA PRO A 218 5.08 6.75 19.65
C PRO A 218 5.47 6.34 18.22
N VAL A 219 6.11 5.15 18.07
CA VAL A 219 6.42 4.57 16.75
C VAL A 219 5.35 3.53 16.42
N GLU A 220 4.65 3.75 15.33
CA GLU A 220 3.59 2.86 14.85
C GLU A 220 3.98 2.22 13.50
N SER A 221 3.46 1.01 13.24
CA SER A 221 3.79 0.25 12.01
C SER A 221 5.28 0.00 11.83
N ARG A 222 5.99 -0.27 12.92
CA ARG A 222 7.42 -0.59 12.91
C ARG A 222 7.73 -1.80 12.03
N SER A 223 6.85 -2.77 11.95
CA SER A 223 6.99 -3.94 11.07
C SER A 223 7.28 -3.56 9.61
N TYR A 224 6.64 -2.52 9.07
CA TYR A 224 6.90 -2.06 7.69
C TYR A 224 8.29 -1.44 7.52
N ILE A 225 8.87 -0.86 8.58
CA ILE A 225 10.26 -0.38 8.59
C ILE A 225 11.20 -1.60 8.53
N LEU A 226 10.94 -2.64 9.32
CA LEU A 226 11.71 -3.88 9.31
C LEU A 226 11.63 -4.61 7.95
N LEU A 227 10.47 -4.63 7.30
CA LEU A 227 10.32 -5.13 5.93
C LEU A 227 11.23 -4.37 4.95
N THR A 228 11.35 -3.05 5.13
CA THR A 228 12.23 -2.23 4.29
C THR A 228 13.70 -2.56 4.53
N ILE A 229 14.11 -2.64 5.78
CA ILE A 229 15.49 -3.01 6.16
C ILE A 229 15.85 -4.40 5.60
N SER A 230 14.92 -5.36 5.68
CA SER A 230 15.12 -6.71 5.11
C SER A 230 15.27 -6.67 3.60
N ALA A 231 14.44 -5.91 2.88
CA ALA A 231 14.54 -5.80 1.42
C ALA A 231 15.85 -5.11 0.99
N LEU A 232 16.27 -4.05 1.69
CA LEU A 232 17.53 -3.36 1.48
C LEU A 232 18.72 -4.29 1.71
N ALA A 233 18.70 -5.07 2.78
CA ALA A 233 19.76 -6.04 3.09
C ALA A 233 19.92 -7.10 1.99
N LYS A 234 18.80 -7.61 1.44
CA LYS A 234 18.80 -8.53 0.29
C LYS A 234 19.43 -7.90 -0.95
N ALA A 235 19.24 -6.60 -1.14
CA ALA A 235 19.86 -5.82 -2.22
C ALA A 235 21.28 -5.32 -1.87
N GLY A 236 21.89 -5.78 -0.79
CA GLY A 236 23.25 -5.44 -0.39
C GLY A 236 23.42 -4.07 0.27
N VAL A 237 22.31 -3.43 0.65
CA VAL A 237 22.30 -2.11 1.31
C VAL A 237 22.14 -2.28 2.83
N LYS A 238 22.99 -1.60 3.59
CA LYS A 238 23.04 -1.69 5.05
C LYS A 238 22.30 -0.50 5.68
N VAL A 239 21.39 -0.82 6.59
CA VAL A 239 20.80 0.11 7.56
C VAL A 239 21.17 -0.41 8.95
N ILE A 240 21.62 0.47 9.84
CA ILE A 240 22.03 0.10 11.20
C ILE A 240 20.94 0.60 12.16
N GLU A 241 20.16 -0.31 12.69
CA GLU A 241 19.19 -0.01 13.73
C GLU A 241 19.95 0.21 15.05
N LYS A 242 19.93 1.44 15.56
CA LYS A 242 20.52 1.82 16.85
C LYS A 242 19.56 1.58 18.00
N SER A 243 18.28 1.84 17.72
CA SER A 243 17.14 1.60 18.61
C SER A 243 15.86 1.50 17.78
N GLU A 244 14.73 1.28 18.43
CA GLU A 244 13.42 1.29 17.75
C GLU A 244 13.07 2.65 17.12
N THR A 245 13.74 3.70 17.54
CA THR A 245 13.50 5.08 17.09
C THR A 245 14.64 5.69 16.29
N GLU A 246 15.79 5.00 16.16
CA GLU A 246 16.97 5.57 15.50
C GLU A 246 17.63 4.58 14.54
N TYR A 247 17.76 4.99 13.29
CA TYR A 247 18.36 4.24 12.18
C TYR A 247 19.49 5.04 11.57
N LEU A 248 20.72 4.50 11.59
CA LEU A 248 21.87 5.07 10.88
C LEU A 248 21.96 4.44 9.49
N ILE A 249 22.11 5.28 8.48
CA ILE A 249 22.14 4.91 7.07
C ILE A 249 23.47 5.40 6.47
N PRO A 250 24.49 4.51 6.37
CA PRO A 250 25.72 4.87 5.67
C PRO A 250 25.44 5.28 4.23
N GLY A 251 26.10 6.35 3.78
CA GLY A 251 26.01 6.83 2.41
C GLY A 251 26.93 6.07 1.44
N GLY A 252 26.93 6.48 0.18
CA GLY A 252 27.79 5.93 -0.87
C GLY A 252 27.54 4.46 -1.21
N GLN A 253 26.40 3.90 -0.79
CA GLN A 253 26.09 2.49 -1.01
C GLN A 253 25.54 2.26 -2.43
N LYS A 254 25.79 1.03 -2.94
CA LYS A 254 25.27 0.56 -4.22
C LYS A 254 24.30 -0.60 -4.01
N TYR A 255 23.17 -0.52 -4.69
CA TYR A 255 22.23 -1.64 -4.76
C TYR A 255 22.75 -2.74 -5.66
N ARG A 256 22.49 -3.99 -5.28
CA ARG A 256 22.86 -5.19 -6.06
C ARG A 256 21.63 -5.84 -6.64
N PRO A 257 21.72 -6.42 -7.84
CA PRO A 257 20.65 -7.22 -8.41
C PRO A 257 20.20 -8.34 -7.46
N VAL A 258 18.91 -8.65 -7.50
CA VAL A 258 18.30 -9.69 -6.68
C VAL A 258 17.61 -10.74 -7.56
N ASP A 259 17.62 -11.99 -7.10
CA ASP A 259 16.81 -13.08 -7.64
C ASP A 259 15.99 -13.67 -6.48
N ILE A 260 14.72 -13.31 -6.40
CA ILE A 260 13.86 -13.60 -5.25
C ILE A 260 12.43 -13.91 -5.64
N ALA A 261 11.72 -14.64 -4.79
CA ALA A 261 10.28 -14.78 -4.83
C ALA A 261 9.65 -13.94 -3.72
N VAL A 262 8.55 -13.27 -4.04
CA VAL A 262 7.75 -12.52 -3.06
C VAL A 262 6.99 -13.52 -2.18
N GLU A 263 7.06 -13.34 -0.87
CA GLU A 263 6.31 -14.16 0.10
C GLU A 263 4.81 -13.88 0.07
N GLY A 264 4.00 -14.79 0.64
CA GLY A 264 2.56 -14.61 0.78
C GLY A 264 2.20 -13.42 1.68
N ASP A 265 1.11 -12.75 1.34
CA ASP A 265 0.61 -11.55 2.03
C ASP A 265 -0.24 -11.91 3.24
N TYR A 266 0.24 -11.63 4.43
CA TYR A 266 -0.50 -11.87 5.68
C TYR A 266 -1.70 -10.95 5.83
N SER A 267 -1.64 -9.75 5.29
CA SER A 267 -2.71 -8.75 5.32
C SER A 267 -3.94 -9.21 4.52
N ASN A 268 -3.71 -9.75 3.31
CA ASN A 268 -4.76 -10.31 2.47
C ASN A 268 -5.19 -11.71 2.93
N ALA A 269 -4.24 -12.53 3.42
CA ALA A 269 -4.53 -13.85 3.99
C ALA A 269 -5.49 -13.78 5.18
N ALA A 270 -5.47 -12.70 5.96
CA ALA A 270 -6.41 -12.49 7.05
C ALA A 270 -7.86 -12.50 6.58
N PHE A 271 -8.18 -11.96 5.39
CA PHE A 271 -9.54 -12.00 4.83
C PHE A 271 -9.97 -13.41 4.41
N LEU A 272 -9.03 -14.24 3.97
CA LEU A 272 -9.30 -15.63 3.62
C LEU A 272 -9.47 -16.50 4.88
N ASP A 273 -8.60 -16.30 5.88
CA ASP A 273 -8.62 -17.05 7.13
C ASP A 273 -9.80 -16.64 8.04
N ALA A 274 -10.31 -15.40 7.87
CA ALA A 274 -11.49 -14.90 8.58
C ALA A 274 -12.74 -15.77 8.37
N PHE A 275 -12.86 -16.47 7.24
CA PHE A 275 -13.95 -17.41 7.01
C PHE A 275 -14.01 -18.52 8.07
N ASN A 276 -12.88 -18.92 8.65
CA ASN A 276 -12.83 -19.92 9.74
C ASN A 276 -13.49 -19.42 11.04
N TYR A 277 -13.55 -18.11 11.21
CA TYR A 277 -14.13 -17.46 12.40
C TYR A 277 -15.62 -17.13 12.23
N ILE A 278 -16.19 -17.47 11.06
CA ILE A 278 -17.60 -17.29 10.74
C ILE A 278 -18.27 -18.61 10.30
N GLY A 279 -17.68 -19.76 10.63
CA GLY A 279 -18.25 -21.10 10.39
C GLY A 279 -17.71 -21.79 9.13
N GLY A 280 -16.68 -21.28 8.49
CA GLY A 280 -15.98 -21.92 7.38
C GLY A 280 -14.94 -22.96 7.83
N ASP A 281 -14.30 -23.58 6.82
CA ASP A 281 -13.18 -24.51 6.99
C ASP A 281 -12.18 -24.29 5.83
N VAL A 282 -11.38 -23.24 5.96
CA VAL A 282 -10.44 -22.75 4.94
C VAL A 282 -9.02 -22.96 5.41
N ARG A 283 -8.19 -23.56 4.55
CA ARG A 283 -6.75 -23.64 4.74
C ARG A 283 -6.04 -22.63 3.83
N VAL A 284 -5.39 -21.64 4.43
CA VAL A 284 -4.57 -20.67 3.70
C VAL A 284 -3.14 -21.19 3.63
N ALA A 285 -2.67 -21.49 2.41
CA ALA A 285 -1.31 -21.95 2.11
C ALA A 285 -0.41 -20.76 1.66
N GLY A 286 0.90 -21.01 1.53
CA GLY A 286 1.85 -20.03 0.93
C GLY A 286 2.34 -18.93 1.87
N LEU A 287 2.01 -19.00 3.16
CA LEU A 287 2.51 -18.04 4.15
C LEU A 287 3.82 -18.52 4.78
N ASP A 288 4.81 -17.63 4.84
CA ASP A 288 6.09 -17.88 5.51
C ASP A 288 5.94 -17.62 7.03
N ARG A 289 6.23 -18.64 7.84
CA ARG A 289 6.13 -18.55 9.32
C ARG A 289 7.15 -17.58 9.92
N ASP A 290 8.26 -17.36 9.24
CA ASP A 290 9.36 -16.48 9.66
C ASP A 290 9.22 -15.07 9.08
N SER A 291 8.09 -14.76 8.42
CA SER A 291 7.79 -13.46 7.85
C SER A 291 7.87 -12.33 8.89
N LEU A 292 8.44 -11.21 8.47
CA LEU A 292 8.49 -9.96 9.25
C LEU A 292 7.19 -9.12 9.11
N GLN A 293 6.20 -9.59 8.36
CA GLN A 293 4.92 -8.88 8.23
C GLN A 293 4.21 -8.81 9.58
N GLY A 294 3.98 -7.59 10.07
CA GLY A 294 3.30 -7.37 11.36
C GLY A 294 1.87 -7.90 11.37
N ASP A 295 1.23 -7.89 10.21
CA ASP A 295 -0.15 -8.36 10.05
C ASP A 295 -0.33 -9.86 10.35
N ARG A 296 0.76 -10.65 10.49
CA ARG A 296 0.67 -12.06 10.95
C ARG A 296 0.00 -12.22 12.32
N VAL A 297 -0.07 -11.14 13.11
CA VAL A 297 -0.75 -11.09 14.41
C VAL A 297 -2.27 -11.33 14.30
N TYR A 298 -2.85 -11.25 13.10
CA TYR A 298 -4.28 -11.45 12.90
C TYR A 298 -4.81 -12.74 13.52
N ARG A 299 -3.99 -13.81 13.53
CA ARG A 299 -4.39 -15.11 14.09
C ARG A 299 -4.65 -15.03 15.59
N GLU A 300 -3.77 -14.34 16.31
CA GLU A 300 -3.93 -14.11 17.75
C GLU A 300 -5.16 -13.23 18.01
N TYR A 301 -5.36 -12.22 17.19
CA TYR A 301 -6.49 -11.30 17.31
C TYR A 301 -7.83 -11.97 17.00
N PHE A 302 -7.88 -12.84 16.00
CA PHE A 302 -9.10 -13.61 15.70
C PHE A 302 -9.44 -14.59 16.83
N GLU A 303 -8.45 -15.23 17.46
CA GLU A 303 -8.68 -16.07 18.64
C GLU A 303 -9.24 -15.25 19.81
N ALA A 304 -8.66 -14.06 20.06
CA ALA A 304 -9.16 -13.19 21.12
C ALA A 304 -10.59 -12.69 20.88
N LEU A 305 -11.01 -12.51 19.62
CA LEU A 305 -12.38 -12.10 19.28
C LEU A 305 -13.45 -13.20 19.49
N LYS A 306 -13.07 -14.40 19.90
CA LYS A 306 -14.02 -15.44 20.38
C LYS A 306 -14.51 -15.16 21.80
N ASP A 307 -13.76 -14.35 22.56
CA ASP A 307 -14.11 -14.02 23.93
C ASP A 307 -14.98 -12.75 24.01
N ASP A 308 -15.82 -12.67 25.04
CA ASP A 308 -16.54 -11.45 25.35
C ASP A 308 -15.55 -10.36 25.80
N ALA A 309 -15.77 -9.12 25.38
CA ALA A 309 -14.97 -7.94 25.76
C ALA A 309 -13.50 -7.93 25.29
N ALA A 310 -13.19 -8.53 24.14
CA ALA A 310 -11.86 -8.43 23.52
C ALA A 310 -11.41 -6.97 23.36
N GLN A 311 -10.14 -6.68 23.75
CA GLN A 311 -9.51 -5.36 23.58
C GLN A 311 -8.23 -5.55 22.76
N LEU A 312 -8.16 -4.91 21.60
CA LEU A 312 -7.07 -5.10 20.65
C LEU A 312 -6.48 -3.74 20.24
N ASP A 313 -5.16 -3.64 20.28
CA ASP A 313 -4.43 -2.49 19.75
C ASP A 313 -4.00 -2.79 18.31
N ILE A 314 -4.47 -1.99 17.36
CA ILE A 314 -4.16 -2.14 15.93
C ILE A 314 -3.22 -1.06 15.40
N SER A 315 -2.53 -0.33 16.27
CA SER A 315 -1.60 0.73 15.89
C SER A 315 -0.47 0.24 14.98
N ASP A 316 0.02 -0.99 15.20
CA ASP A 316 1.08 -1.60 14.37
C ASP A 316 0.56 -2.36 13.13
N CYS A 317 -0.73 -2.68 13.10
CA CYS A 317 -1.37 -3.43 12.01
C CYS A 317 -2.70 -2.80 11.54
N PRO A 318 -2.73 -1.48 11.23
CA PRO A 318 -3.97 -0.77 10.90
C PRO A 318 -4.68 -1.32 9.65
N ASP A 319 -3.95 -2.05 8.82
CA ASP A 319 -4.50 -2.69 7.63
C ASP A 319 -5.40 -3.90 7.95
N LEU A 320 -5.28 -4.47 9.15
CA LEU A 320 -6.19 -5.50 9.64
C LEU A 320 -7.51 -4.94 10.19
N GLY A 321 -7.60 -3.63 10.48
CA GLY A 321 -8.79 -3.02 11.08
C GLY A 321 -10.11 -3.50 10.45
N PRO A 322 -10.34 -3.36 9.13
CA PRO A 322 -11.59 -3.75 8.50
C PRO A 322 -11.97 -5.23 8.69
N VAL A 323 -11.02 -6.16 8.52
CA VAL A 323 -11.31 -7.59 8.71
C VAL A 323 -11.56 -7.94 10.16
N LEU A 324 -10.82 -7.33 11.10
CA LEU A 324 -11.03 -7.52 12.53
C LEU A 324 -12.41 -7.01 12.97
N PHE A 325 -12.84 -5.85 12.44
CA PHE A 325 -14.18 -5.32 12.73
C PHE A 325 -15.29 -6.24 12.19
N SER A 326 -15.05 -6.86 11.02
CA SER A 326 -16.00 -7.82 10.44
C SER A 326 -16.08 -9.10 11.26
N VAL A 327 -14.95 -9.65 11.70
CA VAL A 327 -14.92 -10.84 12.57
C VAL A 327 -15.55 -10.53 13.93
N ALA A 328 -15.27 -9.35 14.52
CA ALA A 328 -15.90 -8.91 15.76
C ALA A 328 -17.43 -8.82 15.60
N ALA A 329 -17.91 -8.19 14.52
CA ALA A 329 -19.34 -8.04 14.24
C ALA A 329 -20.07 -9.37 14.05
N ALA A 330 -19.38 -10.36 13.46
CA ALA A 330 -19.93 -11.70 13.26
C ALA A 330 -19.90 -12.57 14.52
N ASN A 331 -19.13 -12.19 15.56
CA ASN A 331 -18.96 -12.94 16.79
C ASN A 331 -19.48 -12.14 18.00
N ARG A 332 -18.61 -11.77 18.92
CA ARG A 332 -18.97 -11.20 20.24
C ARG A 332 -18.70 -9.72 20.39
N GLY A 333 -18.37 -9.04 19.28
CA GLY A 333 -17.95 -7.65 19.30
C GLY A 333 -16.48 -7.51 19.74
N GLY A 334 -16.07 -6.29 20.07
CA GLY A 334 -14.72 -6.00 20.51
C GLY A 334 -14.42 -4.50 20.58
N THR A 335 -13.39 -4.16 21.31
CA THR A 335 -12.86 -2.79 21.41
C THR A 335 -11.49 -2.72 20.74
N PHE A 336 -11.32 -1.74 19.87
CA PHE A 336 -10.09 -1.53 19.10
C PHE A 336 -9.51 -0.16 19.43
N THR A 337 -8.22 -0.11 19.77
CA THR A 337 -7.43 1.11 19.96
C THR A 337 -6.38 1.24 18.87
N GLY A 338 -5.70 2.40 18.75
CA GLY A 338 -4.75 2.66 17.67
C GLY A 338 -5.45 2.87 16.31
N THR A 339 -6.71 3.33 16.34
CA THR A 339 -7.57 3.45 15.15
C THR A 339 -7.42 4.76 14.41
N ARG A 340 -6.73 5.75 14.97
CA ARG A 340 -6.59 7.12 14.42
C ARG A 340 -6.09 7.13 12.98
N ARG A 341 -5.14 6.25 12.63
CA ARG A 341 -4.56 6.18 11.29
C ARG A 341 -5.46 5.57 10.22
N LEU A 342 -6.59 4.97 10.61
CA LEU A 342 -7.58 4.49 9.65
C LEU A 342 -8.19 5.63 8.83
N LYS A 343 -8.21 6.87 9.37
CA LYS A 343 -8.73 8.08 8.71
C LYS A 343 -7.94 8.51 7.47
N ILE A 344 -6.65 8.13 7.39
CA ILE A 344 -5.71 8.59 6.34
C ILE A 344 -5.35 7.50 5.33
N LYS A 345 -6.14 6.44 5.28
CA LYS A 345 -5.97 5.33 4.33
C LYS A 345 -6.67 5.63 2.98
N GLU A 346 -7.00 4.61 2.21
CA GLU A 346 -7.72 4.71 0.92
C GLU A 346 -9.11 5.34 1.08
N SER A 347 -9.74 5.05 2.21
CA SER A 347 -10.93 5.70 2.75
C SER A 347 -10.70 6.04 4.22
N ASP A 348 -11.59 6.76 4.87
CA ASP A 348 -11.69 6.76 6.34
C ASP A 348 -12.25 5.41 6.78
N ARG A 349 -11.36 4.39 6.85
CA ARG A 349 -11.75 3.00 7.13
C ARG A 349 -12.54 2.83 8.42
N GLY A 350 -12.21 3.62 9.44
CA GLY A 350 -12.93 3.59 10.72
C GLY A 350 -14.39 3.99 10.52
N ARG A 351 -14.61 5.15 9.94
CA ARG A 351 -15.94 5.70 9.68
C ARG A 351 -16.76 4.81 8.74
N VAL A 352 -16.21 4.48 7.57
CA VAL A 352 -16.98 3.70 6.57
C VAL A 352 -17.31 2.29 7.06
N MET A 353 -16.43 1.64 7.83
CA MET A 353 -16.75 0.35 8.43
C MET A 353 -17.91 0.47 9.43
N CYS A 354 -17.95 1.51 10.26
CA CYS A 354 -19.07 1.75 11.18
C CYS A 354 -20.39 1.98 10.39
N GLU A 355 -20.34 2.77 9.33
CA GLU A 355 -21.50 3.04 8.45
C GLU A 355 -22.02 1.75 7.79
N GLU A 356 -21.13 0.94 7.24
CA GLU A 356 -21.54 -0.31 6.58
C GLU A 356 -21.99 -1.37 7.59
N LEU A 357 -21.35 -1.50 8.76
CA LEU A 357 -21.79 -2.42 9.82
C LEU A 357 -23.18 -2.07 10.34
N ALA A 358 -23.55 -0.78 10.39
CA ALA A 358 -24.91 -0.36 10.74
C ALA A 358 -25.96 -0.91 9.77
N ARG A 359 -25.65 -1.10 8.47
CA ARG A 359 -26.54 -1.71 7.49
C ARG A 359 -26.82 -3.21 7.82
N PHE A 360 -25.86 -3.87 8.47
CA PHE A 360 -26.03 -5.23 9.01
C PHE A 360 -26.72 -5.25 10.38
N GLY A 361 -27.12 -4.09 10.92
CA GLY A 361 -27.77 -3.96 12.22
C GLY A 361 -26.81 -4.04 13.41
N ILE A 362 -25.53 -3.84 13.19
CA ILE A 362 -24.49 -3.81 14.24
C ILE A 362 -24.31 -2.38 14.73
N GLU A 363 -24.39 -2.20 16.04
CA GLU A 363 -24.11 -0.94 16.70
C GLU A 363 -22.61 -0.75 16.92
N THR A 364 -22.12 0.47 16.68
CA THR A 364 -20.69 0.82 16.84
C THR A 364 -20.55 2.13 17.58
N GLU A 365 -19.44 2.29 18.32
CA GLU A 365 -19.05 3.57 18.93
C GLU A 365 -17.68 3.96 18.36
N GLN A 366 -17.61 5.13 17.73
CA GLN A 366 -16.37 5.65 17.16
C GLN A 366 -15.87 6.86 17.96
N GLY A 367 -14.68 6.74 18.55
CA GLY A 367 -13.93 7.81 19.17
C GLY A 367 -12.80 8.33 18.27
N GLU A 368 -11.90 9.12 18.86
CA GLU A 368 -10.74 9.67 18.13
C GLU A 368 -9.73 8.58 17.76
N ASP A 369 -9.40 7.69 18.71
CA ASP A 369 -8.41 6.62 18.59
C ASP A 369 -8.96 5.27 19.11
N ARG A 370 -10.28 5.11 19.09
CA ARG A 370 -10.97 3.93 19.60
C ARG A 370 -12.23 3.67 18.82
N ILE A 371 -12.46 2.40 18.47
CA ILE A 371 -13.70 1.92 17.87
C ILE A 371 -14.19 0.72 18.69
N VAL A 372 -15.49 0.73 19.01
CA VAL A 372 -16.17 -0.41 19.67
C VAL A 372 -17.16 -0.97 18.70
N ILE A 373 -17.08 -2.27 18.48
CA ILE A 373 -18.09 -3.06 17.74
C ILE A 373 -18.91 -3.79 18.79
N LYS A 374 -20.22 -3.53 18.83
CA LYS A 374 -21.10 -4.20 19.77
C LYS A 374 -21.41 -5.64 19.32
N SER A 375 -21.59 -6.53 20.27
CA SER A 375 -22.17 -7.84 20.00
C SER A 375 -23.60 -7.69 19.48
N GLY A 376 -23.92 -8.37 18.37
CA GLY A 376 -25.26 -8.31 17.79
C GLY A 376 -25.48 -9.35 16.71
N GLY A 377 -26.71 -9.74 16.44
CA GLY A 377 -27.04 -10.65 15.34
C GLY A 377 -27.00 -9.91 14.01
N LEU A 378 -26.15 -10.37 13.08
CA LEU A 378 -26.11 -9.83 11.72
C LEU A 378 -27.46 -9.98 11.02
N LYS A 379 -27.93 -8.90 10.43
CA LYS A 379 -29.14 -8.85 9.60
C LYS A 379 -28.75 -8.69 8.13
N LYS A 380 -29.57 -9.23 7.24
CA LYS A 380 -29.41 -8.95 5.80
C LYS A 380 -29.58 -7.45 5.56
N PRO A 381 -28.65 -6.78 4.89
CA PRO A 381 -28.81 -5.38 4.53
C PRO A 381 -30.04 -5.15 3.65
N GLY A 382 -30.77 -4.08 3.93
CA GLY A 382 -31.95 -3.67 3.13
C GLY A 382 -31.61 -3.01 1.80
N THR A 383 -30.35 -2.56 1.64
CA THR A 383 -29.79 -1.95 0.43
C THR A 383 -28.39 -2.49 0.18
N ALA A 384 -27.86 -2.28 -1.02
CA ALA A 384 -26.50 -2.65 -1.33
C ALA A 384 -25.51 -2.00 -0.35
N VAL A 385 -24.47 -2.77 0.08
CA VAL A 385 -23.33 -2.24 0.82
C VAL A 385 -22.28 -1.69 -0.14
N CYS A 386 -21.54 -0.69 0.31
CA CYS A 386 -20.60 0.04 -0.55
C CYS A 386 -19.14 -0.31 -0.22
N GLY A 387 -18.32 -0.51 -1.27
CA GLY A 387 -16.89 -0.73 -1.16
C GLY A 387 -16.05 0.53 -0.93
N HIS A 388 -16.64 1.73 -1.00
CA HIS A 388 -15.99 3.03 -0.75
C HIS A 388 -14.65 3.22 -1.47
N ASN A 389 -14.50 2.62 -2.66
CA ASN A 389 -13.25 2.60 -3.42
C ASN A 389 -12.04 2.09 -2.60
N ASP A 390 -12.28 1.20 -1.61
CA ASP A 390 -11.26 0.62 -0.74
C ASP A 390 -11.38 -0.92 -0.76
N HIS A 391 -10.29 -1.58 -1.21
CA HIS A 391 -10.26 -3.04 -1.33
C HIS A 391 -10.53 -3.77 -0.02
N ARG A 392 -10.09 -3.21 1.12
CA ARG A 392 -10.30 -3.83 2.43
C ARG A 392 -11.73 -3.74 2.91
N ILE A 393 -12.42 -2.65 2.56
CA ILE A 393 -13.85 -2.52 2.80
C ILE A 393 -14.61 -3.52 1.95
N VAL A 394 -14.29 -3.61 0.65
CA VAL A 394 -14.89 -4.61 -0.26
C VAL A 394 -14.75 -6.03 0.27
N MET A 395 -13.54 -6.45 0.65
CA MET A 395 -13.28 -7.80 1.16
C MET A 395 -14.01 -8.06 2.50
N SER A 396 -14.08 -7.04 3.37
CA SER A 396 -14.84 -7.10 4.63
C SER A 396 -16.34 -7.27 4.40
N MET A 397 -16.90 -6.52 3.46
CA MET A 397 -18.32 -6.63 3.11
C MET A 397 -18.63 -8.00 2.47
N ALA A 398 -17.75 -8.50 1.61
CA ALA A 398 -17.90 -9.83 1.02
C ALA A 398 -17.94 -10.94 2.09
N LEU A 399 -17.08 -10.84 3.11
CA LEU A 399 -17.08 -11.76 4.26
C LEU A 399 -18.43 -11.74 4.99
N LEU A 400 -18.96 -10.57 5.32
CA LEU A 400 -20.24 -10.44 6.05
C LEU A 400 -21.44 -10.85 5.19
N LEU A 401 -21.42 -10.52 3.89
CA LEU A 401 -22.47 -10.91 2.96
C LEU A 401 -22.54 -12.43 2.75
N SER A 402 -21.43 -13.15 2.88
CA SER A 402 -21.47 -14.62 2.83
C SER A 402 -22.33 -15.24 3.95
N LEU A 403 -22.54 -14.52 5.07
CA LEU A 403 -23.41 -14.94 6.16
C LEU A 403 -24.88 -14.54 5.94
N THR A 404 -25.12 -13.37 5.34
CA THR A 404 -26.46 -12.77 5.31
C THR A 404 -27.10 -12.80 3.91
N GLY A 405 -26.28 -12.88 2.87
CA GLY A 405 -26.65 -12.57 1.50
C GLY A 405 -26.86 -11.06 1.28
N GLY A 406 -26.62 -10.58 0.07
CA GLY A 406 -26.86 -9.18 -0.29
C GLY A 406 -26.05 -8.68 -1.47
N GLU A 407 -26.18 -7.41 -1.77
CA GLU A 407 -25.52 -6.72 -2.89
C GLU A 407 -24.32 -5.91 -2.41
N LEU A 408 -23.26 -5.90 -3.21
CA LEU A 408 -22.03 -5.15 -2.98
C LEU A 408 -21.73 -4.26 -4.19
N GLU A 409 -21.61 -2.96 -3.96
CA GLU A 409 -21.22 -1.98 -4.96
C GLU A 409 -19.74 -1.60 -4.81
N GLY A 410 -19.09 -1.24 -5.94
CA GLY A 410 -17.69 -0.84 -5.95
C GLY A 410 -16.70 -1.99 -5.76
N ALA A 411 -17.11 -3.21 -6.11
CA ALA A 411 -16.32 -4.42 -5.91
C ALA A 411 -14.99 -4.44 -6.71
N GLU A 412 -14.87 -3.62 -7.77
CA GLU A 412 -13.62 -3.46 -8.55
C GLU A 412 -12.44 -2.95 -7.74
N ALA A 413 -12.69 -2.33 -6.59
CA ALA A 413 -11.62 -1.80 -5.75
C ALA A 413 -10.64 -2.88 -5.24
N VAL A 414 -11.00 -4.18 -5.26
CA VAL A 414 -10.06 -5.28 -4.94
C VAL A 414 -8.85 -5.30 -5.87
N SER A 415 -8.99 -4.81 -7.11
CA SER A 415 -7.91 -4.74 -8.09
C SER A 415 -6.71 -3.88 -7.63
N LYS A 416 -6.86 -3.06 -6.61
CA LYS A 416 -5.77 -2.26 -6.02
C LYS A 416 -4.73 -3.11 -5.29
N SER A 417 -5.17 -4.24 -4.70
CA SER A 417 -4.31 -5.06 -3.84
C SER A 417 -4.47 -6.55 -4.03
N TYR A 418 -5.66 -7.04 -4.36
CA TYR A 418 -5.97 -8.45 -4.50
C TYR A 418 -6.95 -8.68 -5.67
N PRO A 419 -6.47 -8.57 -6.92
CA PRO A 419 -7.32 -8.70 -8.11
C PRO A 419 -8.13 -10.00 -8.17
N GLY A 420 -7.52 -11.13 -7.75
CA GLY A 420 -8.12 -12.47 -7.75
C GLY A 420 -9.03 -12.80 -6.57
N PHE A 421 -9.36 -11.85 -5.69
CA PHE A 421 -10.09 -12.13 -4.45
C PHE A 421 -11.42 -12.85 -4.67
N PHE A 422 -12.24 -12.40 -5.61
CA PHE A 422 -13.56 -12.99 -5.84
C PHE A 422 -13.49 -14.37 -6.49
N GLU A 423 -12.51 -14.60 -7.34
CA GLU A 423 -12.22 -15.91 -7.92
C GLU A 423 -11.79 -16.90 -6.83
N ASP A 424 -10.95 -16.47 -5.91
CA ASP A 424 -10.45 -17.29 -4.82
C ASP A 424 -11.55 -17.65 -3.83
N ILE A 425 -12.38 -16.70 -3.37
CA ILE A 425 -13.48 -17.01 -2.47
C ILE A 425 -14.59 -17.85 -3.16
N ALA A 426 -14.80 -17.65 -4.46
CA ALA A 426 -15.71 -18.49 -5.23
C ALA A 426 -15.20 -19.94 -5.33
N SER A 427 -13.88 -20.15 -5.49
CA SER A 427 -13.26 -21.47 -5.46
C SER A 427 -13.42 -22.19 -4.12
N LEU A 428 -13.56 -21.43 -3.04
CA LEU A 428 -13.87 -21.92 -1.69
C LEU A 428 -15.38 -22.18 -1.46
N GLY A 429 -16.22 -21.95 -2.48
CA GLY A 429 -17.67 -22.21 -2.42
C GLY A 429 -18.51 -21.00 -1.96
N VAL A 430 -17.93 -19.81 -1.90
CA VAL A 430 -18.72 -18.58 -1.70
C VAL A 430 -19.51 -18.29 -2.98
N ASP A 431 -20.82 -18.08 -2.84
CA ASP A 431 -21.72 -17.79 -3.97
C ASP A 431 -21.56 -16.32 -4.40
N VAL A 432 -20.81 -16.10 -5.48
CA VAL A 432 -20.50 -14.78 -6.04
C VAL A 432 -21.10 -14.65 -7.44
N VAL A 433 -22.03 -13.74 -7.61
CA VAL A 433 -22.73 -13.51 -8.89
C VAL A 433 -22.51 -12.07 -9.35
N ARG A 434 -22.00 -11.90 -10.57
CA ARG A 434 -21.88 -10.56 -11.22
C ARG A 434 -23.25 -10.09 -11.69
N ARG A 435 -23.57 -8.81 -11.43
CA ARG A 435 -24.80 -8.16 -11.85
C ARG A 435 -24.55 -6.96 -12.76
#